data_666bc4ad23dfd9869d315ce52b6bf5c1
#
_entry.id   666bc4ad23dfd9869d315ce52b6bf5c1
#
_cell.length_a   1.000
_cell.length_b   1.000
_cell.length_c   1.000
_cell.angle_alpha   90.00
_cell.angle_beta   90.00
_cell.angle_gamma   90.00
#
_symmetry.space_group_name_H-M   'P 1'
#
loop_
_entity.id
_entity.type
_entity.pdbx_description
1 polymer ?
#
loop_
_entity_poly.entity_id
_entity_poly.type
_entity_poly.pdbx_seq_one_letter_code
_entity_poly.pdbx_strand_id
1 'polypeptide(L)'
;IPLADLAWFPDGNIAETEPSVTVHFTETTQPRRWSGRLARVKATLDATTRTLPVVIEVDEPVDREATGRFAERLKPGMFVTVRIHGRQVADVHRLPRHLLHDGDTVFIADGDRLTIRPVTVLRRFKTAVVISEGLSDGDLVVTTPLSGAVAGMRIRLRTEN
;
A
#
# COMPACT_ATOMS: atom_id res chain seq x y z
N ILE A 1 3.84 13.53 2.89
CA ILE A 1 2.82 12.58 2.39
C ILE A 1 2.31 13.11 1.06
N PRO A 2 2.24 12.30 -0.02
CA PRO A 2 1.58 12.66 -1.26
C PRO A 2 0.11 12.98 -1.04
N LEU A 3 -0.44 13.97 -1.78
CA LEU A 3 -1.85 14.35 -1.68
C LEU A 3 -2.81 13.17 -1.91
N ALA A 4 -2.48 12.30 -2.87
CA ALA A 4 -3.29 11.12 -3.16
C ALA A 4 -3.40 10.13 -1.99
N ASP A 5 -2.45 10.17 -1.05
CA ASP A 5 -2.45 9.29 0.11
C ASP A 5 -3.30 9.83 1.28
N LEU A 6 -3.75 11.09 1.21
CA LEU A 6 -4.64 11.66 2.23
C LEU A 6 -5.99 10.95 2.33
N ALA A 7 -6.50 10.43 1.21
CA ALA A 7 -7.76 9.68 1.16
C ALA A 7 -7.74 8.39 2.01
N TRP A 8 -6.56 7.95 2.45
CA TRP A 8 -6.41 6.74 3.27
C TRP A 8 -6.49 6.99 4.78
N PHE A 9 -6.61 8.25 5.16
CA PHE A 9 -6.83 8.62 6.55
C PHE A 9 -8.34 8.73 6.81
N PRO A 10 -8.82 8.31 7.99
CA PRO A 10 -10.21 8.46 8.36
C PRO A 10 -10.63 9.92 8.23
N ASP A 11 -11.79 10.16 7.63
CA ASP A 11 -12.46 11.46 7.48
C ASP A 11 -11.65 12.60 6.83
N GLY A 12 -10.54 12.27 6.17
CA GLY A 12 -9.62 13.27 5.60
C GLY A 12 -8.93 14.16 6.65
N ASN A 13 -9.22 13.97 7.92
CA ASN A 13 -8.67 14.74 9.03
C ASN A 13 -7.63 13.91 9.80
N ILE A 14 -6.41 13.97 9.30
CA ILE A 14 -5.26 13.26 9.89
C ILE A 14 -5.01 13.70 11.34
N ALA A 15 -5.35 14.95 11.67
CA ALA A 15 -5.04 15.53 12.98
C ALA A 15 -5.91 14.97 14.10
N GLU A 16 -7.12 14.49 13.82
CA GLU A 16 -8.02 13.97 14.84
C GLU A 16 -7.83 12.48 15.11
N THR A 17 -7.22 11.75 14.21
CA THR A 17 -7.11 10.28 14.30
C THR A 17 -5.80 9.83 14.94
N GLU A 18 -4.80 10.71 15.05
CA GLU A 18 -3.45 10.44 15.58
C GLU A 18 -2.93 9.04 15.16
N PRO A 19 -2.84 8.75 13.86
CA PRO A 19 -2.50 7.41 13.42
C PRO A 19 -1.15 6.97 13.97
N SER A 20 -1.08 5.73 14.40
CA SER A 20 0.17 5.14 14.85
C SER A 20 1.20 5.11 13.74
N VAL A 21 2.44 5.30 14.10
CA VAL A 21 3.56 5.41 13.17
C VAL A 21 4.70 4.50 13.62
N THR A 22 5.34 3.86 12.65
CA THR A 22 6.60 3.15 12.88
C THR A 22 7.72 3.86 12.13
N VAL A 23 8.73 4.28 12.87
CA VAL A 23 9.93 4.94 12.33
C VAL A 23 11.03 3.88 12.19
N HIS A 24 11.60 3.75 10.99
CA HIS A 24 12.64 2.78 10.67
C HIS A 24 13.95 3.49 10.31
N PHE A 25 15.04 3.05 10.90
CA PHE A 25 16.39 3.44 10.51
C PHE A 25 17.13 2.20 10.02
N THR A 26 17.52 2.22 8.74
CA THR A 26 18.09 1.04 8.05
C THR A 26 19.52 1.25 7.56
N GLU A 27 20.13 2.41 7.87
CA GLU A 27 21.50 2.74 7.44
C GLU A 27 22.59 2.03 8.25
N THR A 28 22.22 1.20 9.21
CA THR A 28 23.14 0.40 10.02
C THR A 28 22.96 -1.08 9.76
N THR A 29 23.97 -1.88 10.18
CA THR A 29 23.90 -3.35 10.12
C THR A 29 22.79 -3.95 10.99
N GLN A 30 22.27 -3.19 11.95
CA GLN A 30 21.14 -3.56 12.79
C GLN A 30 20.00 -2.56 12.58
N PRO A 31 18.92 -2.94 11.86
CA PRO A 31 17.76 -2.08 11.67
C PRO A 31 17.14 -1.68 13.01
N ARG A 32 16.80 -0.41 13.15
CA ARG A 32 16.17 0.13 14.35
C ARG A 32 14.74 0.56 14.07
N ARG A 33 13.89 0.43 15.08
CA ARG A 33 12.48 0.81 15.02
C ARG A 33 12.07 1.58 16.26
N TRP A 34 11.28 2.62 16.06
CA TRP A 34 10.64 3.38 17.12
C TRP A 34 9.15 3.52 16.82
N SER A 35 8.34 3.49 17.84
CA SER A 35 6.92 3.79 17.75
C SER A 35 6.67 5.26 17.98
N GLY A 36 5.69 5.78 17.31
CA GLY A 36 5.28 7.17 17.45
C GLY A 36 3.88 7.39 16.92
N ARG A 37 3.49 8.65 16.87
CA ARG A 37 2.20 9.09 16.33
C ARG A 37 2.39 10.24 15.35
N LEU A 38 1.45 10.40 14.46
CA LEU A 38 1.37 11.58 13.60
C LEU A 38 0.71 12.69 14.40
N ALA A 39 1.51 13.66 14.84
CA ALA A 39 1.04 14.74 15.70
C ALA A 39 0.33 15.85 14.94
N ARG A 40 0.80 16.18 13.73
CA ARG A 40 0.17 17.20 12.89
C ARG A 40 0.60 17.13 11.45
N VAL A 41 -0.24 17.67 10.57
CA VAL A 41 0.04 17.92 9.16
C VAL A 41 0.20 19.44 8.99
N LYS A 42 1.23 19.87 8.29
CA LYS A 42 1.38 21.28 7.94
C LYS A 42 0.38 21.66 6.86
N ALA A 43 -0.27 22.80 7.00
CA ALA A 43 -1.24 23.29 6.02
C ALA A 43 -0.62 23.70 4.67
N THR A 44 0.69 23.93 4.63
CA THR A 44 1.38 24.39 3.42
C THR A 44 1.87 23.21 2.61
N LEU A 45 1.35 23.08 1.40
CA LEU A 45 1.79 22.12 0.41
C LEU A 45 3.16 22.54 -0.16
N ASP A 46 4.08 21.59 -0.23
CA ASP A 46 5.28 21.74 -1.04
C ASP A 46 4.92 21.62 -2.52
N ALA A 47 4.98 22.75 -3.23
CA ALA A 47 4.57 22.82 -4.63
C ALA A 47 5.49 22.03 -5.57
N THR A 48 6.76 21.84 -5.20
CA THR A 48 7.75 21.12 -6.02
C THR A 48 7.53 19.62 -5.95
N THR A 49 7.35 19.10 -4.74
CA THR A 49 7.20 17.66 -4.50
C THR A 49 5.73 17.20 -4.49
N ARG A 50 4.78 18.16 -4.45
CA ARG A 50 3.34 17.92 -4.27
C ARG A 50 3.04 17.08 -3.03
N THR A 51 3.78 17.32 -1.97
CA THR A 51 3.62 16.61 -0.70
C THR A 51 3.24 17.55 0.43
N LEU A 52 2.55 17.00 1.42
CA LEU A 52 2.29 17.69 2.68
C LEU A 52 3.34 17.28 3.72
N PRO A 53 4.09 18.21 4.30
CA PRO A 53 4.96 17.92 5.41
C PRO A 53 4.15 17.51 6.63
N VAL A 54 4.64 16.50 7.34
CA VAL A 54 4.01 15.97 8.55
C VAL A 54 4.99 16.02 9.70
N VAL A 55 4.47 16.14 10.91
CA VAL A 55 5.25 16.06 12.15
C VAL A 55 4.90 14.76 12.85
N ILE A 56 5.91 13.96 13.07
CA ILE A 56 5.83 12.69 13.81
C ILE A 56 6.43 12.94 15.19
N GLU A 57 5.71 12.57 16.22
CA GLU A 57 6.22 12.51 17.59
C GLU A 57 6.56 11.05 17.92
N VAL A 58 7.75 10.85 18.45
CA VAL A 58 8.25 9.55 18.92
C VAL A 58 8.23 9.59 20.44
N ASP A 59 7.39 8.77 21.06
CA ASP A 59 7.15 8.81 22.50
C ASP A 59 8.39 8.40 23.30
N GLU A 60 9.11 7.39 22.81
CA GLU A 60 10.36 6.94 23.40
C GLU A 60 11.43 6.82 22.31
N PRO A 61 12.33 7.79 22.20
CA PRO A 61 13.38 7.77 21.20
C PRO A 61 14.51 6.78 21.52
N VAL A 62 14.27 5.83 22.45
CA VAL A 62 15.17 4.77 22.86
C VAL A 62 14.62 3.44 22.39
N ASP A 63 15.39 2.70 21.61
CA ASP A 63 15.05 1.33 21.23
C ASP A 63 15.19 0.41 22.46
N ARG A 64 14.07 -0.07 22.99
CA ARG A 64 14.05 -0.97 24.17
C ARG A 64 14.53 -2.39 23.87
N GLU A 65 14.54 -2.80 22.60
CA GLU A 65 15.00 -4.12 22.17
C GLU A 65 16.53 -4.17 22.00
N ALA A 66 17.19 -3.03 21.99
CA ALA A 66 18.63 -2.95 21.85
C ALA A 66 19.33 -3.31 23.17
N THR A 67 19.81 -4.53 23.26
CA THR A 67 20.74 -4.98 24.29
C THR A 67 22.15 -4.45 24.00
N GLY A 68 22.60 -3.45 24.73
CA GLY A 68 23.96 -2.94 24.61
C GLY A 68 24.15 -1.53 25.16
N ARG A 69 25.42 -1.14 25.39
CA ARG A 69 25.87 0.14 25.98
C ARG A 69 25.46 1.38 25.14
N PHE A 70 24.92 1.19 23.95
CA PHE A 70 24.45 2.24 23.05
C PHE A 70 23.02 1.91 22.63
N ALA A 71 22.07 2.05 23.55
CA ALA A 71 20.68 2.26 23.14
C ALA A 71 20.68 3.50 22.24
N GLU A 72 20.75 3.31 20.93
CA GLU A 72 20.84 4.40 19.99
C GLU A 72 19.52 5.13 20.00
N ARG A 73 19.57 6.33 20.52
CA ARG A 73 18.46 7.27 20.47
C ARG A 73 18.33 7.81 19.04
N LEU A 74 17.09 8.00 18.63
CA LEU A 74 16.82 8.80 17.45
C LEU A 74 17.43 10.20 17.64
N LYS A 75 18.32 10.61 16.74
CA LYS A 75 19.08 11.87 16.84
C LYS A 75 18.69 12.81 15.70
N PRO A 76 18.76 14.13 15.92
CA PRO A 76 18.64 15.10 14.84
C PRO A 76 19.67 14.83 13.74
N GLY A 77 19.22 14.95 12.47
CA GLY A 77 20.04 14.68 11.30
C GLY A 77 20.01 13.25 10.79
N MET A 78 19.37 12.31 11.48
CA MET A 78 19.16 10.95 10.97
C MET A 78 18.09 10.95 9.89
N PHE A 79 18.37 10.26 8.76
CA PHE A 79 17.36 9.96 7.76
C PHE A 79 16.63 8.67 8.11
N VAL A 80 15.34 8.73 8.16
CA VAL A 80 14.49 7.62 8.59
C VAL A 80 13.38 7.36 7.58
N THR A 81 12.96 6.12 7.50
CA THR A 81 11.74 5.74 6.77
C THR A 81 10.58 5.67 7.76
N VAL A 82 9.52 6.38 7.46
CA VAL A 82 8.33 6.42 8.30
C VAL A 82 7.20 5.63 7.65
N ARG A 83 6.63 4.69 8.40
CA ARG A 83 5.41 3.97 8.01
C ARG A 83 4.25 4.47 8.86
N ILE A 84 3.29 5.09 8.22
CA ILE A 84 2.07 5.57 8.86
C ILE A 84 0.99 4.53 8.63
N HIS A 85 0.35 4.08 9.71
CA HIS A 85 -0.72 3.10 9.63
C HIS A 85 -2.04 3.81 9.36
N GLY A 86 -2.59 3.60 8.17
CA GLY A 86 -3.90 4.12 7.77
C GLY A 86 -5.04 3.19 8.19
N ARG A 87 -6.25 3.50 7.72
CA ARG A 87 -7.42 2.66 7.95
C ARG A 87 -7.24 1.29 7.29
N GLN A 88 -7.78 0.27 7.93
CA GLN A 88 -7.94 -1.05 7.30
C GLN A 88 -9.18 -1.01 6.40
N VAL A 89 -9.06 -1.62 5.24
CA VAL A 89 -10.17 -1.81 4.31
C VAL A 89 -10.41 -3.31 4.21
N ALA A 90 -11.63 -3.73 4.50
CA ALA A 90 -12.10 -5.09 4.33
C ALA A 90 -12.58 -5.33 2.88
N ASP A 91 -12.81 -6.58 2.54
CA ASP A 91 -13.43 -7.01 1.28
C ASP A 91 -12.72 -6.46 0.02
N VAL A 92 -11.39 -6.52 0.02
CA VAL A 92 -10.56 -6.07 -1.10
C VAL A 92 -9.66 -7.19 -1.59
N HIS A 93 -9.47 -7.24 -2.91
CA HIS A 93 -8.56 -8.19 -3.55
C HIS A 93 -7.29 -7.48 -4.00
N ARG A 94 -6.13 -8.05 -3.67
CA ARG A 94 -4.85 -7.51 -4.10
C ARG A 94 -4.28 -8.36 -5.22
N LEU A 95 -4.09 -7.76 -6.39
CA LEU A 95 -3.51 -8.41 -7.55
C LEU A 95 -2.19 -7.76 -7.98
N PRO A 96 -1.28 -8.51 -8.63
CA PRO A 96 -0.17 -7.94 -9.38
C PRO A 96 -0.67 -6.93 -10.42
N ARG A 97 0.02 -5.78 -10.56
CA ARG A 97 -0.44 -4.70 -11.44
C ARG A 97 -0.59 -5.11 -12.91
N HIS A 98 0.23 -6.05 -13.37
CA HIS A 98 0.21 -6.50 -14.76
C HIS A 98 -1.04 -7.32 -15.13
N LEU A 99 -1.86 -7.73 -14.15
CA LEU A 99 -3.13 -8.42 -14.36
C LEU A 99 -4.31 -7.46 -14.52
N LEU A 100 -4.09 -6.18 -14.30
CA LEU A 100 -5.07 -5.14 -14.62
C LEU A 100 -4.83 -4.68 -16.05
N HIS A 101 -5.83 -4.83 -16.89
CA HIS A 101 -5.83 -4.45 -18.29
C HIS A 101 -6.51 -3.10 -18.51
N ASP A 102 -6.47 -2.60 -19.76
CA ASP A 102 -7.08 -1.33 -20.12
C ASP A 102 -8.58 -1.29 -19.78
N GLY A 103 -9.07 -0.11 -19.41
CA GLY A 103 -10.44 0.08 -18.97
C GLY A 103 -10.76 -0.55 -17.61
N ASP A 104 -9.71 -0.74 -16.76
CA ASP A 104 -9.85 -1.36 -15.44
C ASP A 104 -10.58 -2.70 -15.49
N THR A 105 -10.05 -3.60 -16.30
CA THR A 105 -10.58 -4.94 -16.48
C THR A 105 -9.60 -6.02 -16.02
N VAL A 106 -10.12 -7.16 -15.62
CA VAL A 106 -9.36 -8.36 -15.22
C VAL A 106 -9.88 -9.55 -16.01
N PHE A 107 -8.98 -10.43 -16.42
CA PHE A 107 -9.30 -11.67 -17.11
C PHE A 107 -9.61 -12.79 -16.12
N ILE A 108 -10.81 -13.36 -16.21
CA ILE A 108 -11.28 -14.44 -15.35
C ILE A 108 -11.53 -15.69 -16.21
N ALA A 109 -11.10 -16.82 -15.71
CA ALA A 109 -11.46 -18.10 -16.28
C ALA A 109 -12.79 -18.60 -15.70
N ASP A 110 -13.80 -18.65 -16.54
CA ASP A 110 -15.11 -19.22 -16.22
C ASP A 110 -15.25 -20.55 -16.98
N GLY A 111 -14.95 -21.63 -16.28
CA GLY A 111 -14.79 -22.96 -16.90
C GLY A 111 -13.68 -22.96 -17.95
N ASP A 112 -14.03 -23.28 -19.20
CA ASP A 112 -13.12 -23.29 -20.36
C ASP A 112 -13.16 -21.98 -21.17
N ARG A 113 -13.77 -20.90 -20.65
CA ARG A 113 -13.96 -19.63 -21.35
C ARG A 113 -13.35 -18.46 -20.61
N LEU A 114 -12.88 -17.50 -21.39
CA LEU A 114 -12.37 -16.24 -20.89
C LEU A 114 -13.51 -15.24 -20.67
N THR A 115 -13.58 -14.68 -19.47
CA THR A 115 -14.45 -13.53 -19.16
C THR A 115 -13.57 -12.31 -18.90
N ILE A 116 -13.89 -11.19 -19.57
CA ILE A 116 -13.28 -9.89 -19.33
C ILE A 116 -14.21 -9.15 -18.37
N ARG A 117 -13.77 -8.98 -17.14
CA ARG A 117 -14.61 -8.43 -16.07
C ARG A 117 -14.14 -7.03 -15.69
N PRO A 118 -15.00 -6.01 -15.72
CA PRO A 118 -14.69 -4.68 -15.20
C PRO A 118 -14.57 -4.75 -13.68
N VAL A 119 -13.63 -3.97 -13.12
CA VAL A 119 -13.36 -3.92 -11.68
C VAL A 119 -13.22 -2.49 -11.20
N THR A 120 -13.58 -2.24 -9.95
CA THR A 120 -13.35 -0.95 -9.29
C THR A 120 -12.00 -0.97 -8.59
N VAL A 121 -11.06 -0.15 -9.07
CA VAL A 121 -9.71 -0.05 -8.51
C VAL A 121 -9.70 0.95 -7.37
N LEU A 122 -9.51 0.46 -6.16
CA LEU A 122 -9.39 1.28 -4.95
C LEU A 122 -8.03 1.98 -4.89
N ARG A 123 -6.94 1.26 -5.21
CA ARG A 123 -5.58 1.82 -5.19
C ARG A 123 -4.65 1.13 -6.17
N ARG A 124 -3.79 1.94 -6.82
CA ARG A 124 -2.71 1.45 -7.67
C ARG A 124 -1.37 1.67 -6.98
N PHE A 125 -0.65 0.59 -6.74
CA PHE A 125 0.75 0.61 -6.31
C PHE A 125 1.69 0.43 -7.52
N LYS A 126 2.98 0.57 -7.29
CA LYS A 126 3.99 0.34 -8.33
C LYS A 126 3.93 -1.08 -8.92
N THR A 127 3.73 -2.09 -8.06
CA THR A 127 3.76 -3.52 -8.43
C THR A 127 2.42 -4.23 -8.24
N ALA A 128 1.42 -3.59 -7.63
CA ALA A 128 0.14 -4.19 -7.31
C ALA A 128 -1.02 -3.22 -7.48
N VAL A 129 -2.22 -3.76 -7.57
CA VAL A 129 -3.48 -3.02 -7.51
C VAL A 129 -4.36 -3.62 -6.41
N VAL A 130 -5.15 -2.78 -5.78
CA VAL A 130 -6.19 -3.18 -4.83
C VAL A 130 -7.54 -2.89 -5.45
N ILE A 131 -8.37 -3.90 -5.52
CA ILE A 131 -9.68 -3.90 -6.15
C ILE A 131 -10.72 -4.00 -5.03
N SER A 132 -11.71 -3.12 -5.05
CA SER A 132 -12.80 -3.12 -4.09
C SER A 132 -14.06 -3.81 -4.58
N GLU A 133 -14.26 -3.88 -5.91
CA GLU A 133 -15.45 -4.48 -6.49
C GLU A 133 -15.14 -5.17 -7.82
N GLY A 134 -15.98 -6.13 -8.20
CA GLY A 134 -15.87 -6.86 -9.46
C GLY A 134 -15.12 -8.17 -9.35
N LEU A 135 -14.53 -8.50 -8.21
CA LEU A 135 -13.95 -9.81 -7.90
C LEU A 135 -14.62 -10.44 -6.70
N SER A 136 -14.65 -11.76 -6.68
CA SER A 136 -15.15 -12.57 -5.59
C SER A 136 -14.13 -13.63 -5.18
N ASP A 137 -14.22 -14.09 -3.96
CA ASP A 137 -13.41 -15.21 -3.49
C ASP A 137 -13.71 -16.46 -4.34
N GLY A 138 -12.65 -17.10 -4.81
CA GLY A 138 -12.75 -18.27 -5.71
C GLY A 138 -12.70 -17.92 -7.20
N ASP A 139 -12.72 -16.65 -7.60
CA ASP A 139 -12.49 -16.26 -9.00
C ASP A 139 -11.09 -16.69 -9.47
N LEU A 140 -11.02 -17.37 -10.61
CA LEU A 140 -9.76 -17.80 -11.22
C LEU A 140 -9.22 -16.70 -12.15
N VAL A 141 -8.31 -15.89 -11.63
CA VAL A 141 -7.68 -14.83 -12.41
C VAL A 141 -6.63 -15.40 -13.34
N VAL A 142 -6.71 -15.06 -14.62
CA VAL A 142 -5.74 -15.51 -15.64
C VAL A 142 -4.46 -14.69 -15.48
N THR A 143 -3.37 -15.39 -15.19
CA THR A 143 -2.05 -14.78 -14.95
C THR A 143 -1.15 -14.78 -16.19
N THR A 144 -1.45 -15.61 -17.17
CA THR A 144 -0.69 -15.70 -18.43
C THR A 144 -1.08 -14.56 -19.35
N PRO A 145 -0.12 -13.82 -19.92
CA PRO A 145 -0.42 -12.81 -20.92
C PRO A 145 -1.11 -13.43 -22.15
N LEU A 146 -2.26 -12.90 -22.52
CA LEU A 146 -3.02 -13.34 -23.69
C LEU A 146 -3.01 -12.23 -24.74
N SER A 147 -2.39 -12.49 -25.89
CA SER A 147 -2.44 -11.57 -27.03
C SER A 147 -3.78 -11.73 -27.76
N GLY A 148 -4.50 -10.60 -27.97
CA GLY A 148 -5.78 -10.63 -28.66
C GLY A 148 -6.90 -11.31 -27.87
N ALA A 149 -6.90 -11.17 -26.54
CA ALA A 149 -7.94 -11.70 -25.68
C ALA A 149 -9.31 -11.12 -26.04
N VAL A 150 -10.28 -12.02 -26.26
CA VAL A 150 -11.68 -11.67 -26.55
C VAL A 150 -12.57 -12.41 -25.57
N ALA A 151 -13.60 -11.72 -25.07
CA ALA A 151 -14.58 -12.35 -24.18
C ALA A 151 -15.24 -13.57 -24.85
N GLY A 152 -15.36 -14.67 -24.09
CA GLY A 152 -15.91 -15.94 -24.56
C GLY A 152 -14.95 -16.84 -25.32
N MET A 153 -13.71 -16.41 -25.58
CA MET A 153 -12.70 -17.27 -26.21
C MET A 153 -12.41 -18.51 -25.33
N ARG A 154 -12.16 -19.62 -25.97
CA ARG A 154 -11.77 -20.83 -25.22
C ARG A 154 -10.35 -20.74 -24.72
N ILE A 155 -10.17 -21.08 -23.46
CA ILE A 155 -8.90 -21.15 -22.77
C ILE A 155 -8.69 -22.54 -22.18
N ARG A 156 -7.43 -22.93 -22.01
CA ARG A 156 -7.08 -24.16 -21.31
C ARG A 156 -6.47 -23.78 -19.96
N LEU A 157 -7.10 -24.20 -18.90
CA LEU A 157 -6.53 -24.03 -17.56
C LEU A 157 -5.29 -24.90 -17.41
N ARG A 158 -4.21 -24.30 -16.94
CA ARG A 158 -3.01 -25.00 -16.49
C ARG A 158 -2.83 -24.66 -15.01
N THR A 159 -3.15 -25.61 -14.16
CA THR A 159 -2.86 -25.47 -12.73
C THR A 159 -1.38 -25.74 -12.51
N GLU A 160 -0.63 -24.78 -12.05
CA GLU A 160 0.70 -25.06 -11.49
C GLU A 160 0.49 -25.64 -10.10
N ASN A 161 1.10 -26.82 -9.93
CA ASN A 161 1.08 -27.57 -8.68
C ASN A 161 2.17 -27.05 -7.75
#